data_2dc0cc2a4626259d54b4bace542cd400
#
_entry.id   2dc0cc2a4626259d54b4bace542cd400
#
_cell.length_a   1.000
_cell.length_b   1.000
_cell.length_c   1.000
_cell.angle_alpha   90.00
_cell.angle_beta   90.00
_cell.angle_gamma   90.00
#
_symmetry.space_group_name_H-M   'P 1'
#
loop_
_entity.id
_entity.type
_entity.pdbx_description
1 polymer ?
#
loop_
_entity_poly.entity_id
_entity_poly.type
_entity_poly.pdbx_seq_one_letter_code
_entity_poly.pdbx_strand_id
1 'polypeptide(L)'
;YFGVPVKSAEFPFADVTGAETVNRWDETYNGDKWRPTTGALSAFVGYQITNDAKTEPTEVYNFEGKLNVGDASVALTKTPSVNYSGTNLVSNSYTAAIPISTDAMTFPSGAEQTVYLFNTGTRDQWRKLNGQAINQDGYRSGQYLAVPVNLGGQDNFPDRIPSTHAFLLQTTASGTLNINYSKLIKNTAVNRGDGTQIVTRSVDSNNNTS
;
A
#
# COMPACT_ATOMS: atom_id res chain seq x y z
N TYR A 1 -5.19 4.64 0.24
CA TYR A 1 -4.01 4.72 -0.62
C TYR A 1 -3.75 3.36 -1.26
N PHE A 2 -3.29 3.36 -2.50
CA PHE A 2 -3.11 2.12 -3.25
C PHE A 2 -1.83 2.14 -4.09
N GLY A 3 -1.47 0.97 -4.63
CA GLY A 3 -0.46 0.79 -5.66
C GLY A 3 -0.91 -0.21 -6.70
N VAL A 4 -0.18 -0.32 -7.79
CA VAL A 4 -0.50 -1.25 -8.87
C VAL A 4 0.31 -2.55 -8.73
N PRO A 5 -0.30 -3.74 -8.93
CA PRO A 5 0.39 -5.02 -8.76
C PRO A 5 1.21 -5.44 -9.99
N VAL A 6 1.34 -4.54 -10.95
CA VAL A 6 2.06 -4.75 -12.20
C VAL A 6 3.18 -3.72 -12.35
N LYS A 7 4.13 -3.94 -13.25
CA LYS A 7 5.27 -3.03 -13.46
C LYS A 7 4.85 -1.64 -13.87
N SER A 8 3.80 -1.55 -14.67
CA SER A 8 3.18 -0.29 -15.09
C SER A 8 1.73 -0.59 -15.45
N ALA A 9 0.81 0.30 -15.09
CA ALA A 9 -0.59 0.22 -15.45
C ALA A 9 -1.03 1.52 -16.10
N GLU A 10 -1.74 1.42 -17.22
CA GLU A 10 -2.29 2.58 -17.91
C GLU A 10 -3.38 3.26 -17.07
N PHE A 11 -3.49 4.57 -17.21
CA PHE A 11 -4.53 5.39 -16.60
C PHE A 11 -5.05 6.40 -17.66
N PRO A 12 -6.32 6.72 -17.74
CA PRO A 12 -7.41 6.23 -16.87
C PRO A 12 -7.70 4.75 -17.06
N PHE A 13 -8.17 4.10 -16.01
CA PHE A 13 -8.65 2.73 -16.10
C PHE A 13 -9.87 2.68 -17.01
N ALA A 14 -9.96 1.65 -17.87
CA ALA A 14 -10.94 1.60 -18.97
C ALA A 14 -12.42 1.75 -18.57
N ASP A 15 -12.75 1.44 -17.32
CA ASP A 15 -14.13 1.42 -16.81
C ASP A 15 -14.48 2.62 -15.92
N VAL A 16 -13.60 3.63 -15.85
CA VAL A 16 -13.79 4.77 -14.97
C VAL A 16 -14.52 5.89 -15.67
N THR A 17 -15.77 6.08 -15.32
CA THR A 17 -16.59 7.19 -15.83
C THR A 17 -16.37 8.48 -15.04
N GLY A 18 -15.30 9.15 -15.31
CA GLY A 18 -15.28 10.60 -15.39
C GLY A 18 -15.12 11.43 -14.12
N ALA A 19 -15.07 10.90 -12.90
CA ALA A 19 -14.94 11.74 -11.71
C ALA A 19 -13.80 11.36 -10.77
N GLU A 20 -12.95 10.44 -11.18
CA GLU A 20 -11.86 9.97 -10.33
C GLU A 20 -10.60 10.76 -10.55
N THR A 21 -10.03 11.20 -9.46
CA THR A 21 -8.72 11.83 -9.45
C THR A 21 -7.71 10.89 -8.81
N VAL A 22 -6.66 10.56 -9.55
CA VAL A 22 -5.52 9.83 -9.02
C VAL A 22 -4.38 10.80 -8.80
N ASN A 23 -3.90 10.85 -7.56
CA ASN A 23 -2.78 11.69 -7.18
C ASN A 23 -1.63 10.82 -6.71
N ARG A 24 -0.40 11.24 -7.02
CA ARG A 24 0.83 10.71 -6.43
C ARG A 24 1.36 11.66 -5.37
N TRP A 25 2.03 11.12 -4.39
CA TRP A 25 2.80 11.92 -3.45
C TRP A 25 4.15 12.32 -4.07
N ASP A 26 4.41 13.62 -4.14
CA ASP A 26 5.67 14.18 -4.64
C ASP A 26 6.46 14.80 -3.49
N GLU A 27 7.41 14.05 -2.97
CA GLU A 27 8.25 14.49 -1.85
C GLU A 27 9.06 15.74 -2.18
N THR A 28 9.43 15.93 -3.44
CA THR A 28 10.29 17.03 -3.90
C THR A 28 9.55 18.37 -4.03
N TYR A 29 8.23 18.34 -4.12
CA TYR A 29 7.44 19.55 -4.37
C TYR A 29 7.24 20.36 -3.08
N ASN A 30 7.54 21.67 -3.15
CA ASN A 30 7.33 22.58 -2.03
C ASN A 30 5.94 23.24 -2.12
N GLY A 31 4.92 22.54 -1.67
CA GLY A 31 3.52 22.95 -1.72
C GLY A 31 2.63 21.78 -1.35
N ASP A 32 1.46 21.67 -1.96
CA ASP A 32 0.63 20.48 -1.82
C ASP A 32 1.33 19.28 -2.47
N LYS A 33 1.69 18.31 -1.65
CA LYS A 33 2.43 17.12 -2.07
C LYS A 33 1.62 16.18 -2.98
N TRP A 34 0.31 16.27 -2.93
CA TRP A 34 -0.56 15.50 -3.79
C TRP A 34 -0.62 16.12 -5.20
N ARG A 35 -0.03 15.43 -6.16
CA ARG A 35 0.05 15.89 -7.55
C ARG A 35 -0.77 14.98 -8.46
N PRO A 36 -1.65 15.54 -9.30
CA PRO A 36 -2.40 14.75 -10.25
C PRO A 36 -1.49 13.87 -11.11
N THR A 37 -1.88 12.63 -11.30
CA THR A 37 -1.21 11.69 -12.19
C THR A 37 -1.91 11.70 -13.55
N THR A 38 -1.14 11.95 -14.62
CA THR A 38 -1.66 12.06 -15.99
C THR A 38 -1.14 10.96 -16.93
N GLY A 39 -0.38 10.01 -16.41
CA GLY A 39 0.22 8.94 -17.20
C GLY A 39 0.13 7.59 -16.51
N ALA A 40 0.84 6.61 -17.04
CA ALA A 40 0.87 5.27 -16.48
C ALA A 40 1.29 5.26 -15.00
N LEU A 41 0.63 4.42 -14.22
CA LEU A 41 0.96 4.19 -12.82
C LEU A 41 2.13 3.21 -12.72
N SER A 42 3.11 3.53 -11.88
CA SER A 42 4.34 2.75 -11.73
C SER A 42 4.30 1.84 -10.50
N ALA A 43 4.99 0.70 -10.59
CA ALA A 43 5.17 -0.20 -9.46
C ALA A 43 5.91 0.49 -8.30
N PHE A 44 5.58 0.08 -7.09
CA PHE A 44 6.14 0.54 -5.80
C PHE A 44 5.94 2.02 -5.49
N VAL A 45 5.18 2.73 -6.32
CA VAL A 45 4.72 4.10 -6.07
C VAL A 45 3.34 4.03 -5.43
N GLY A 46 3.15 4.78 -4.35
CA GLY A 46 1.84 4.92 -3.71
C GLY A 46 1.02 6.03 -4.34
N TYR A 47 -0.27 5.78 -4.48
CA TYR A 47 -1.25 6.71 -5.06
C TYR A 47 -2.43 6.91 -4.13
N GLN A 48 -3.06 8.05 -4.25
CA GLN A 48 -4.38 8.34 -3.69
C GLN A 48 -5.39 8.33 -4.84
N ILE A 49 -6.52 7.67 -4.62
CA ILE A 49 -7.68 7.79 -5.49
C ILE A 49 -8.83 8.38 -4.70
N THR A 50 -9.53 9.33 -5.31
CA THR A 50 -10.77 9.90 -4.79
C THR A 50 -11.85 9.79 -5.86
N ASN A 51 -13.04 9.42 -5.44
CA ASN A 51 -14.21 9.34 -6.28
C ASN A 51 -15.37 10.06 -5.58
N ASP A 52 -15.55 11.32 -5.89
CA ASP A 52 -16.57 12.16 -5.26
C ASP A 52 -17.98 11.96 -5.84
N ALA A 53 -18.07 11.37 -7.05
CA ALA A 53 -19.32 11.27 -7.79
C ALA A 53 -20.11 10.00 -7.51
N LYS A 54 -19.52 8.97 -6.87
CA LYS A 54 -20.17 7.67 -6.76
C LYS A 54 -20.81 7.40 -5.41
N THR A 55 -22.06 6.98 -5.52
CA THR A 55 -22.88 6.57 -4.38
C THR A 55 -22.71 5.10 -4.03
N GLU A 56 -22.19 4.29 -4.96
CA GLU A 56 -22.05 2.83 -4.80
C GLU A 56 -20.59 2.39 -4.54
N PRO A 57 -20.36 1.46 -3.60
CA PRO A 57 -19.02 1.06 -3.18
C PRO A 57 -18.37 -0.03 -4.06
N THR A 58 -18.92 -0.34 -5.23
CA THR A 58 -18.57 -1.54 -6.00
C THR A 58 -17.77 -1.25 -7.26
N GLU A 59 -16.77 -0.36 -7.18
CA GLU A 59 -15.87 -0.21 -8.32
C GLU A 59 -14.82 -1.29 -8.38
N VAL A 60 -14.63 -1.83 -9.56
CA VAL A 60 -13.57 -2.77 -9.89
C VAL A 60 -12.55 -2.04 -10.75
N TYR A 61 -11.32 -1.95 -10.25
CA TYR A 61 -10.20 -1.42 -11.02
C TYR A 61 -9.42 -2.58 -11.64
N ASN A 62 -9.30 -2.58 -12.95
CA ASN A 62 -8.56 -3.59 -13.70
C ASN A 62 -7.13 -3.08 -13.96
N PHE A 63 -6.13 -3.85 -13.53
CA PHE A 63 -4.72 -3.58 -13.79
C PHE A 63 -4.17 -4.62 -14.77
N GLU A 64 -3.77 -4.17 -15.93
CA GLU A 64 -3.17 -5.02 -16.96
C GLU A 64 -1.67 -4.76 -17.06
N GLY A 65 -0.86 -5.80 -17.15
CA GLY A 65 0.58 -5.67 -17.28
C GLY A 65 1.37 -6.87 -16.76
N LYS A 66 2.68 -6.77 -16.80
CA LYS A 66 3.58 -7.80 -16.28
C LYS A 66 3.65 -7.71 -14.77
N LEU A 67 3.46 -8.82 -14.07
CA LEU A 67 3.60 -8.91 -12.62
C LEU A 67 5.03 -8.57 -12.18
N ASN A 68 5.14 -8.01 -10.99
CA ASN A 68 6.41 -7.80 -10.33
C ASN A 68 6.90 -9.11 -9.71
N VAL A 69 8.11 -9.50 -10.05
CA VAL A 69 8.81 -10.68 -9.51
C VAL A 69 10.25 -10.34 -9.18
N GLY A 70 10.83 -11.02 -8.19
CA GLY A 70 12.17 -10.73 -7.69
C GLY A 70 12.20 -9.62 -6.64
N ASP A 71 13.37 -9.39 -6.07
CA ASP A 71 13.58 -8.34 -5.08
C ASP A 71 13.31 -6.95 -5.67
N ALA A 72 12.83 -6.03 -4.85
CA ALA A 72 12.61 -4.65 -5.25
C ALA A 72 13.53 -3.71 -4.50
N SER A 73 14.03 -2.69 -5.22
CA SER A 73 14.77 -1.57 -4.67
C SER A 73 13.99 -0.30 -4.92
N VAL A 74 13.49 0.32 -3.86
CA VAL A 74 12.61 1.49 -3.91
C VAL A 74 13.35 2.71 -3.39
N ALA A 75 13.48 3.73 -4.22
CA ALA A 75 14.15 4.98 -3.82
C ALA A 75 13.31 5.72 -2.78
N LEU A 76 13.92 6.10 -1.67
CA LEU A 76 13.39 7.04 -0.68
C LEU A 76 14.10 8.37 -0.85
N THR A 77 13.34 9.45 -0.94
CA THR A 77 13.84 10.80 -1.19
C THR A 77 13.74 11.64 0.07
N LYS A 78 14.75 12.46 0.29
CA LYS A 78 14.78 13.52 1.29
C LYS A 78 15.21 14.83 0.62
N THR A 79 14.26 15.73 0.42
CA THR A 79 14.50 17.05 -0.18
C THR A 79 14.64 18.10 0.92
N PRO A 80 15.76 18.82 1.02
CA PRO A 80 15.90 19.87 2.02
C PRO A 80 14.89 21.00 1.83
N SER A 81 14.46 21.60 2.93
CA SER A 81 13.66 22.83 2.96
C SER A 81 12.29 22.77 2.27
N VAL A 82 11.72 21.58 2.11
CA VAL A 82 10.33 21.41 1.67
C VAL A 82 9.44 20.92 2.81
N ASN A 83 8.15 21.18 2.73
CA ASN A 83 7.19 20.64 3.69
C ASN A 83 7.16 19.12 3.62
N TYR A 84 6.97 18.45 4.75
CA TYR A 84 6.93 16.98 4.85
C TYR A 84 8.16 16.30 4.22
N SER A 85 9.31 16.96 4.30
CA SER A 85 10.58 16.49 3.76
C SER A 85 10.95 15.11 4.32
N GLY A 86 11.26 14.15 3.44
CA GLY A 86 11.59 12.78 3.80
C GLY A 86 10.38 11.85 3.97
N THR A 87 9.15 12.36 3.77
CA THR A 87 7.95 11.52 3.75
C THR A 87 7.77 10.90 2.37
N ASN A 88 7.81 9.58 2.28
CA ASN A 88 7.69 8.84 1.02
C ASN A 88 6.47 7.93 1.06
N LEU A 89 5.65 7.95 0.02
CA LEU A 89 4.52 7.05 -0.14
C LEU A 89 4.93 5.90 -1.09
N VAL A 90 5.07 4.73 -0.52
CA VAL A 90 5.46 3.49 -1.21
C VAL A 90 4.27 2.56 -1.27
N SER A 91 4.23 1.65 -2.23
CA SER A 91 3.18 0.63 -2.31
C SER A 91 3.70 -0.80 -2.37
N ASN A 92 2.88 -1.73 -1.92
CA ASN A 92 3.07 -3.14 -2.19
C ASN A 92 2.59 -3.46 -3.62
N SER A 93 3.53 -3.51 -4.54
CA SER A 93 3.25 -3.82 -5.95
C SER A 93 3.43 -5.29 -6.30
N TYR A 94 3.43 -6.17 -5.33
CA TYR A 94 3.35 -7.62 -5.53
C TYR A 94 1.91 -8.11 -5.38
N THR A 95 1.62 -9.27 -5.95
CA THR A 95 0.35 -9.98 -5.74
C THR A 95 0.30 -10.73 -4.40
N ALA A 96 1.37 -10.69 -3.63
CA ALA A 96 1.50 -11.29 -2.30
C ALA A 96 1.71 -10.19 -1.24
N ALA A 97 1.39 -10.47 0.01
CA ALA A 97 1.60 -9.52 1.09
C ALA A 97 3.09 -9.42 1.48
N ILE A 98 3.54 -8.20 1.80
CA ILE A 98 4.88 -7.94 2.35
C ILE A 98 4.80 -8.07 3.88
N PRO A 99 5.54 -8.99 4.52
CA PRO A 99 5.63 -9.00 5.97
C PRO A 99 6.24 -7.70 6.51
N ILE A 100 5.69 -7.18 7.59
CA ILE A 100 6.31 -6.06 8.32
C ILE A 100 7.37 -6.66 9.23
N SER A 101 8.57 -6.89 8.68
CA SER A 101 9.68 -7.51 9.39
C SER A 101 11.03 -7.08 8.80
N THR A 102 12.08 -7.15 9.60
CA THR A 102 13.46 -6.85 9.16
C THR A 102 13.99 -7.84 8.13
N ASP A 103 13.41 -9.03 8.06
CA ASP A 103 13.74 -10.06 7.06
C ASP A 103 13.20 -9.71 5.67
N ALA A 104 12.01 -9.08 5.62
CA ALA A 104 11.35 -8.74 4.39
C ALA A 104 11.70 -7.34 3.88
N MET A 105 12.06 -6.44 4.78
CA MET A 105 12.30 -5.02 4.46
C MET A 105 13.63 -4.56 5.05
N THR A 106 14.56 -4.15 4.19
CA THR A 106 15.85 -3.55 4.61
C THR A 106 15.80 -2.06 4.35
N PHE A 107 15.88 -1.28 5.41
CA PHE A 107 15.82 0.18 5.37
C PHE A 107 17.22 0.78 5.21
N PRO A 108 17.37 1.91 4.47
CA PRO A 108 18.62 2.63 4.42
C PRO A 108 18.90 3.33 5.76
N SER A 109 20.17 3.66 6.00
CA SER A 109 20.54 4.48 7.15
C SER A 109 19.84 5.84 7.06
N GLY A 110 19.22 6.27 8.14
CA GLY A 110 18.41 7.51 8.18
C GLY A 110 16.92 7.30 7.94
N ALA A 111 16.48 6.16 7.46
CA ALA A 111 15.05 5.85 7.44
C ALA A 111 14.61 5.27 8.79
N GLU A 112 13.45 5.70 9.24
CA GLU A 112 12.78 5.02 10.36
C GLU A 112 12.41 3.60 9.98
N GLN A 113 12.70 2.65 10.86
CA GLN A 113 12.25 1.26 10.69
C GLN A 113 10.78 1.12 11.14
N THR A 114 9.92 1.95 10.58
CA THR A 114 8.50 2.03 10.90
C THR A 114 7.69 2.20 9.62
N VAL A 115 6.63 1.42 9.49
CA VAL A 115 5.65 1.51 8.42
C VAL A 115 4.44 2.26 8.93
N TYR A 116 3.99 3.28 8.20
CA TYR A 116 2.79 4.05 8.54
C TYR A 116 1.64 3.63 7.63
N LEU A 117 0.68 2.93 8.18
CA LEU A 117 -0.51 2.44 7.49
C LEU A 117 -1.68 3.41 7.71
N PHE A 118 -2.30 3.85 6.62
CA PHE A 118 -3.45 4.74 6.70
C PHE A 118 -4.75 3.95 6.89
N ASN A 119 -5.47 4.24 7.96
CA ASN A 119 -6.81 3.69 8.17
C ASN A 119 -7.85 4.57 7.49
N THR A 120 -8.34 4.15 6.35
CA THR A 120 -9.40 4.87 5.64
C THR A 120 -10.74 4.84 6.40
N GLY A 121 -10.95 3.88 7.30
CA GLY A 121 -12.24 3.63 7.91
C GLY A 121 -13.25 3.06 6.92
N THR A 122 -14.48 2.87 7.39
CA THR A 122 -15.60 2.51 6.53
C THR A 122 -16.30 3.75 5.98
N ARG A 123 -17.01 3.60 4.86
CA ARG A 123 -17.79 4.67 4.26
C ARG A 123 -18.81 5.28 5.24
N ASP A 124 -19.45 4.43 6.05
CA ASP A 124 -20.42 4.89 7.05
C ASP A 124 -19.77 5.70 8.17
N GLN A 125 -18.54 5.38 8.53
CA GLN A 125 -17.76 6.16 9.48
C GLN A 125 -17.49 7.57 8.93
N TRP A 126 -17.08 7.69 7.68
CA TRP A 126 -16.87 8.98 7.03
C TRP A 126 -18.15 9.79 6.87
N ARG A 127 -19.26 9.17 6.48
CA ARG A 127 -20.56 9.82 6.33
C ARG A 127 -21.10 10.37 7.64
N LYS A 128 -21.03 9.58 8.73
CA LYS A 128 -21.56 9.97 10.03
C LYS A 128 -20.82 11.13 10.67
N LEU A 129 -19.57 11.36 10.28
CA LEU A 129 -18.68 12.32 10.96
C LEU A 129 -18.24 13.49 10.08
N ASN A 130 -18.76 13.63 8.87
CA ASN A 130 -18.29 14.66 7.92
C ASN A 130 -16.75 14.69 7.82
N GLY A 131 -16.12 13.51 7.76
CA GLY A 131 -14.66 13.37 7.70
C GLY A 131 -13.93 13.45 9.03
N GLN A 132 -14.63 13.54 10.16
CA GLN A 132 -13.99 13.53 11.48
C GLN A 132 -13.64 12.10 11.93
N ALA A 133 -12.48 11.92 12.54
CA ALA A 133 -12.03 10.61 13.02
C ALA A 133 -12.89 10.09 14.17
N ILE A 134 -13.38 8.84 14.08
CA ILE A 134 -14.08 8.14 15.16
C ILE A 134 -13.06 7.42 16.05
N ASN A 135 -13.23 7.55 17.36
CA ASN A 135 -12.58 6.65 18.32
C ASN A 135 -13.20 5.25 18.21
N GLN A 136 -12.43 4.31 17.69
CA GLN A 136 -12.69 2.88 17.85
C GLN A 136 -11.45 2.25 18.49
N ASP A 137 -11.64 1.10 19.13
CA ASP A 137 -10.58 0.44 19.89
C ASP A 137 -9.27 0.33 19.09
N GLY A 138 -8.27 1.04 19.55
CA GLY A 138 -6.91 0.98 19.08
C GLY A 138 -6.52 1.94 17.97
N TYR A 139 -7.39 2.31 17.03
CA TYR A 139 -7.03 3.26 16.02
C TYR A 139 -8.19 3.89 15.21
N ARG A 140 -8.03 5.14 14.85
CA ARG A 140 -9.11 5.98 14.30
C ARG A 140 -9.10 5.99 12.79
N SER A 141 -10.28 6.03 12.18
CA SER A 141 -10.43 6.33 10.76
C SER A 141 -9.81 7.69 10.42
N GLY A 142 -9.12 7.78 9.28
CA GLY A 142 -8.43 9.00 8.86
C GLY A 142 -7.09 9.26 9.55
N GLN A 143 -6.55 8.29 10.27
CA GLN A 143 -5.25 8.38 10.92
C GLN A 143 -4.27 7.32 10.43
N TYR A 144 -3.00 7.57 10.69
CA TYR A 144 -1.94 6.60 10.44
C TYR A 144 -1.69 5.76 11.69
N LEU A 145 -1.55 4.46 11.48
CA LEU A 145 -1.00 3.54 12.45
C LEU A 145 0.49 3.38 12.19
N ALA A 146 1.31 3.77 13.15
CA ALA A 146 2.75 3.53 13.11
C ALA A 146 3.05 2.11 13.57
N VAL A 147 3.65 1.30 12.72
CA VAL A 147 4.05 -0.08 12.99
C VAL A 147 5.56 -0.19 12.91
N PRO A 148 6.29 -0.21 14.05
CA PRO A 148 7.71 -0.52 14.05
C PRO A 148 7.94 -1.91 13.47
N VAL A 149 8.93 -2.05 12.58
CA VAL A 149 9.14 -3.28 11.82
C VAL A 149 9.47 -4.49 12.71
N ASN A 150 10.12 -4.24 13.86
CA ASN A 150 10.40 -5.27 14.85
C ASN A 150 9.19 -5.68 15.71
N LEU A 151 8.06 -4.97 15.60
CA LEU A 151 6.81 -5.26 16.32
C LEU A 151 5.69 -5.76 15.39
N GLY A 152 5.96 -5.91 14.10
CA GLY A 152 4.96 -6.43 13.16
C GLY A 152 4.39 -7.78 13.61
N GLY A 153 3.08 -7.87 13.72
CA GLY A 153 2.37 -9.07 14.18
C GLY A 153 2.41 -9.35 15.69
N GLN A 154 3.03 -8.47 16.47
CA GLN A 154 3.00 -8.54 17.93
C GLN A 154 1.90 -7.65 18.48
N ASP A 155 1.37 -8.01 19.63
CA ASP A 155 0.25 -7.32 20.29
C ASP A 155 -0.93 -7.15 19.31
N ASN A 156 -1.30 -5.96 18.97
CA ASN A 156 -2.36 -5.68 17.99
C ASN A 156 -1.84 -5.03 16.70
N PHE A 157 -0.52 -5.09 16.46
CA PHE A 157 0.03 -4.54 15.23
C PHE A 157 -0.21 -5.46 14.03
N PRO A 158 -0.54 -4.92 12.85
CA PRO A 158 -0.56 -5.68 11.62
C PRO A 158 0.79 -6.35 11.35
N ASP A 159 0.75 -7.58 10.86
CA ASP A 159 1.94 -8.36 10.52
C ASP A 159 2.40 -8.18 9.08
N ARG A 160 1.57 -7.55 8.25
CA ARG A 160 1.78 -7.46 6.80
C ARG A 160 1.18 -6.23 6.14
N ILE A 161 1.71 -5.89 4.98
CA ILE A 161 1.15 -4.92 4.05
C ILE A 161 0.46 -5.72 2.93
N PRO A 162 -0.88 -5.68 2.80
CA PRO A 162 -1.59 -6.40 1.76
C PRO A 162 -1.15 -5.99 0.35
N SER A 163 -1.37 -6.86 -0.65
CA SER A 163 -1.19 -6.52 -2.06
C SER A 163 -1.95 -5.24 -2.40
N THR A 164 -1.39 -4.41 -3.24
CA THR A 164 -1.94 -3.11 -3.69
C THR A 164 -2.14 -2.04 -2.63
N HIS A 165 -1.78 -2.28 -1.37
CA HIS A 165 -1.83 -1.23 -0.35
C HIS A 165 -0.59 -0.34 -0.40
N ALA A 166 -0.81 0.98 -0.22
CA ALA A 166 0.28 1.92 -0.04
C ALA A 166 0.47 2.30 1.44
N PHE A 167 1.70 2.64 1.79
CA PHE A 167 2.14 2.98 3.13
C PHE A 167 3.17 4.10 3.09
N LEU A 168 3.24 4.89 4.17
CA LEU A 168 4.24 5.94 4.30
C LEU A 168 5.48 5.43 5.02
N LEU A 169 6.61 6.01 4.63
CA LEU A 169 7.91 5.87 5.29
C LEU A 169 8.50 7.25 5.53
N GLN A 170 9.26 7.38 6.61
CA GLN A 170 9.97 8.61 6.98
C GLN A 170 11.48 8.37 6.87
N THR A 171 12.18 9.34 6.28
CA THR A 171 13.64 9.29 6.21
C THR A 171 14.29 10.66 6.46
N THR A 172 15.45 10.66 7.09
CA THR A 172 16.26 11.86 7.31
C THR A 172 17.34 12.05 6.23
N ALA A 173 17.55 11.03 5.37
CA ALA A 173 18.48 11.04 4.24
C ALA A 173 17.91 10.23 3.09
N SER A 174 18.20 10.61 1.85
CA SER A 174 17.84 9.80 0.68
C SER A 174 18.57 8.47 0.69
N GLY A 175 17.89 7.42 0.24
CA GLY A 175 18.43 6.06 0.24
C GLY A 175 17.53 5.09 -0.49
N THR A 176 17.73 3.80 -0.26
CA THR A 176 16.97 2.73 -0.93
C THR A 176 16.39 1.75 0.08
N LEU A 177 15.09 1.58 0.06
CA LEU A 177 14.40 0.48 0.70
C LEU A 177 14.53 -0.76 -0.18
N ASN A 178 15.01 -1.87 0.36
CA ASN A 178 15.01 -3.15 -0.35
C ASN A 178 13.93 -4.07 0.22
N ILE A 179 13.15 -4.69 -0.67
CA ILE A 179 12.10 -5.64 -0.32
C ILE A 179 12.49 -7.02 -0.84
N ASN A 180 12.59 -7.98 0.06
CA ASN A 180 13.00 -9.34 -0.25
C ASN A 180 11.80 -10.17 -0.75
N TYR A 181 11.80 -10.50 -2.03
CA TYR A 181 10.74 -11.27 -2.68
C TYR A 181 10.56 -12.67 -2.10
N SER A 182 11.63 -13.30 -1.63
CA SER A 182 11.57 -14.65 -1.07
C SER A 182 10.79 -14.71 0.25
N LYS A 183 10.65 -13.58 0.94
CA LYS A 183 9.96 -13.45 2.23
C LYS A 183 8.49 -13.08 2.11
N LEU A 184 7.99 -12.80 0.91
CA LEU A 184 6.59 -12.48 0.69
C LEU A 184 5.68 -13.62 1.14
N ILE A 185 4.53 -13.27 1.69
CA ILE A 185 3.52 -14.23 2.14
C ILE A 185 2.75 -14.75 0.94
N LYS A 186 3.09 -15.94 0.47
CA LYS A 186 2.58 -16.51 -0.80
C LYS A 186 1.35 -17.39 -0.62
N ASN A 187 1.17 -18.01 0.56
CA ASN A 187 0.10 -18.96 0.85
C ASN A 187 -0.41 -18.75 2.26
N THR A 188 -1.23 -17.76 2.49
CA THR A 188 -1.92 -17.61 3.77
C THR A 188 -3.40 -17.82 3.59
N ALA A 189 -3.98 -18.65 4.46
CA ALA A 189 -5.40 -18.61 4.70
C ALA A 189 -5.75 -17.15 5.11
N VAL A 190 -6.48 -16.45 4.28
CA VAL A 190 -6.98 -15.13 4.64
C VAL A 190 -8.15 -15.34 5.57
N ASN A 191 -7.95 -15.09 6.85
CA ASN A 191 -9.05 -14.95 7.78
C ASN A 191 -9.80 -13.68 7.39
N ARG A 192 -10.84 -13.82 6.61
CA ARG A 192 -11.84 -12.76 6.49
C ARG A 192 -12.57 -12.71 7.81
N GLY A 193 -12.79 -11.52 8.37
CA GLY A 193 -13.40 -11.32 9.68
C GLY A 193 -14.81 -11.92 9.89
N ASP A 194 -15.29 -12.73 8.96
CA ASP A 194 -16.51 -13.56 9.02
C ASP A 194 -16.23 -15.03 9.42
N GLY A 195 -14.98 -15.38 9.75
CA GLY A 195 -14.60 -16.73 10.13
C GLY A 195 -14.44 -17.72 8.97
N THR A 196 -14.60 -17.28 7.72
CA THR A 196 -14.45 -18.16 6.56
C THR A 196 -12.98 -18.29 6.17
N GLN A 197 -12.38 -19.43 6.39
CA GLN A 197 -11.04 -19.74 5.88
C GLN A 197 -11.11 -20.07 4.39
N ILE A 198 -10.43 -19.28 3.57
CA ILE A 198 -10.17 -19.66 2.18
C ILE A 198 -8.93 -20.53 2.18
N VAL A 199 -9.13 -21.84 2.08
CA VAL A 199 -8.03 -22.77 1.81
C VAL A 199 -7.70 -22.67 0.33
N THR A 200 -6.57 -22.03 -0.01
CA THR A 200 -6.02 -22.14 -1.37
C THR A 200 -5.50 -23.56 -1.54
N ARG A 201 -6.10 -24.32 -2.46
CA ARG A 201 -5.50 -25.60 -2.87
C ARG A 201 -4.16 -25.31 -3.51
N SER A 202 -3.09 -25.83 -2.93
CA SER A 202 -1.85 -26.08 -3.68
C SER A 202 -2.20 -27.12 -4.73
N VAL A 203 -2.07 -26.75 -5.99
CA VAL A 203 -2.07 -27.76 -7.07
C VAL A 203 -0.68 -28.40 -6.97
N ASP A 204 -0.60 -29.56 -6.33
CA ASP A 204 0.58 -30.41 -6.44
C ASP A 204 0.72 -30.81 -7.91
N SER A 205 1.77 -30.31 -8.55
CA SER A 205 2.13 -30.63 -9.93
C SER A 205 2.66 -32.07 -10.12
N ASN A 206 2.35 -32.99 -9.21
CA ASN A 206 2.78 -34.37 -9.21
C ASN A 206 1.63 -35.36 -9.29
N ASN A 207 0.69 -35.19 -10.24
CA ASN A 207 -0.15 -36.26 -10.68
C ASN A 207 0.24 -36.66 -12.12
N ASN A 208 1.37 -37.36 -12.21
CA ASN A 208 1.65 -38.26 -13.32
C ASN A 208 0.91 -39.57 -13.02
N THR A 209 -0.30 -39.72 -13.52
CA THR A 209 -0.99 -41.02 -13.54
C THR A 209 -0.64 -41.73 -14.83
N SER A 210 0.12 -42.80 -14.64
CA SER A 210 0.25 -43.94 -15.58
C SER A 210 -1.11 -44.48 -16.02
#